data_78fcb8ac10b137ec91be0faf46bcebfd
#
_entry.id   78fcb8ac10b137ec91be0faf46bcebfd
#
_cell.length_a   1.000
_cell.length_b   1.000
_cell.length_c   1.000
_cell.angle_alpha   90.00
_cell.angle_beta   90.00
_cell.angle_gamma   90.00
#
_symmetry.space_group_name_H-M   'P 1'
#
loop_
_entity.id
_entity.type
_entity.pdbx_description
1 polymer ?
#
loop_
_entity_poly.entity_id
_entity_poly.type
_entity_poly.pdbx_seq_one_letter_code
_entity_poly.pdbx_strand_id
1 'polypeptide(L)' 'MKVSVLVRPKAGILDPQGEAVEGSLRKLGFEVGGARVGRLIDLEVEGSPDEARTKVDEMCHKLLANPLIESYEIELHDA' A
#
# COMPACT_ATOMS: atom_id res chain seq x y z
N MET A 1 -5.33 6.37 18.04
CA MET A 1 -5.67 6.71 16.64
C MET A 1 -5.42 5.51 15.75
N LYS A 2 -6.40 5.13 14.99
CA LYS A 2 -6.25 4.06 14.00
C LYS A 2 -5.75 4.65 12.70
N VAL A 3 -4.75 4.00 12.12
CA VAL A 3 -4.10 4.46 10.90
C VAL A 3 -3.98 3.30 9.92
N SER A 4 -4.30 3.54 8.67
CA SER A 4 -4.08 2.57 7.60
C SER A 4 -3.02 3.10 6.65
N VAL A 5 -2.10 2.23 6.27
CA VAL A 5 -1.07 2.53 5.28
C VAL A 5 -1.32 1.64 4.06
N LEU A 6 -1.51 2.28 2.91
CA LEU A 6 -1.68 1.58 1.65
C LEU A 6 -0.38 1.69 0.87
N VAL A 7 0.25 0.55 0.60
CA VAL A 7 1.54 0.48 -0.10
C VAL A 7 1.33 -0.16 -1.47
N ARG A 8 1.80 0.53 -2.51
CA ARG A 8 1.66 0.07 -3.90
C ARG A 8 3.00 0.15 -4.62
N PRO A 9 3.25 -0.74 -5.60
CA PRO A 9 4.41 -0.60 -6.47
C PRO A 9 4.32 0.71 -7.27
N LYS A 10 5.44 1.38 -7.45
CA LYS A 10 5.49 2.57 -8.30
C LYS A 10 5.21 2.21 -9.76
N ALA A 11 4.71 3.18 -10.52
CA ALA A 11 4.51 3.01 -11.96
C ALA A 11 5.84 2.63 -12.63
N GLY A 12 5.80 1.69 -13.55
CA GLY A 12 6.99 1.22 -14.27
C GLY A 12 7.82 0.16 -13.53
N ILE A 13 7.49 -0.14 -12.28
CA ILE A 13 8.14 -1.22 -11.53
C ILE A 13 7.46 -2.55 -11.90
N LEU A 14 8.28 -3.58 -12.11
CA LEU A 14 7.78 -4.93 -12.37
C LEU A 14 7.01 -5.45 -11.16
N ASP A 15 5.81 -5.95 -11.39
CA ASP A 15 4.94 -6.51 -10.38
C ASP A 15 4.54 -7.95 -10.75
N PRO A 16 5.37 -8.94 -10.39
CA PRO A 16 5.09 -10.32 -10.74
C PRO A 16 3.77 -10.85 -10.16
N GLN A 17 3.39 -10.38 -8.96
CA GLN A 17 2.11 -10.76 -8.35
C GLN A 17 0.93 -10.19 -9.13
N GLY A 18 1.02 -8.93 -9.54
CA GLY A 18 -0.02 -8.31 -10.36
C GLY A 18 -0.16 -8.97 -11.72
N GLU A 19 0.96 -9.32 -12.34
CA GLU A 19 0.95 -10.04 -13.61
C GLU A 19 0.29 -11.41 -13.47
N ALA A 20 0.55 -12.13 -12.39
CA ALA A 20 -0.06 -13.43 -12.12
C ALA A 20 -1.57 -13.31 -11.90
N VAL A 21 -2.02 -12.29 -11.19
CA VAL A 21 -3.45 -12.03 -10.98
C VAL A 21 -4.13 -11.72 -12.32
N GLU A 22 -3.54 -10.85 -13.12
CA GLU A 22 -4.06 -10.48 -14.43
C GLU A 22 -4.20 -11.70 -15.34
N GLY A 23 -3.15 -12.51 -15.41
CA GLY A 23 -3.16 -13.72 -16.24
C GLY A 23 -4.22 -14.73 -15.79
N SER A 24 -4.37 -14.90 -14.49
CA SER A 24 -5.38 -15.80 -13.93
C SER A 24 -6.80 -15.33 -14.24
N LEU A 25 -7.05 -14.04 -14.12
CA LEU A 25 -8.37 -13.47 -14.42
C LEU A 25 -8.71 -13.61 -15.90
N ARG A 26 -7.74 -13.41 -16.78
CA ARG A 26 -7.94 -13.60 -18.22
C ARG A 26 -8.29 -15.05 -18.56
N LYS A 27 -7.63 -16.00 -17.90
CA LYS A 27 -7.94 -17.43 -18.08
C LYS A 27 -9.36 -17.78 -17.65
N LEU A 28 -9.90 -17.04 -16.68
CA LEU A 28 -11.27 -17.20 -16.23
C LEU A 28 -12.29 -16.51 -17.14
N GLY A 29 -11.84 -15.80 -18.16
CA GLY A 29 -12.71 -15.14 -19.11
C GLY A 29 -12.99 -13.67 -18.84
N PHE A 30 -12.29 -13.08 -17.88
CA PHE A 30 -12.44 -11.65 -17.57
C PHE A 30 -11.49 -10.80 -18.42
N GLU A 31 -11.98 -9.66 -18.88
CA GLU A 31 -11.14 -8.69 -19.54
C GLU A 31 -10.57 -7.75 -18.47
N VAL A 32 -9.25 -7.74 -18.34
CA VAL A 32 -8.55 -6.95 -17.35
C VAL A 32 -7.41 -6.20 -18.04
N GLY A 33 -7.41 -4.89 -17.92
CA GLY A 33 -6.41 -4.03 -18.55
C GLY A 33 -5.10 -3.94 -17.78
N GLY A 34 -5.04 -4.54 -16.61
CA GLY A 34 -3.86 -4.56 -15.75
C GLY A 34 -4.27 -4.89 -14.33
N ALA A 35 -3.33 -5.41 -13.56
CA ALA A 35 -3.55 -5.67 -12.13
C ALA A 35 -2.27 -5.31 -11.37
N ARG A 36 -2.44 -4.72 -10.21
CA ARG A 36 -1.34 -4.37 -9.33
C ARG A 36 -1.65 -4.88 -7.93
N VAL A 37 -0.67 -5.50 -7.31
CA VAL A 37 -0.82 -6.03 -5.96
C VAL A 37 0.00 -5.16 -5.01
N GLY A 38 -0.68 -4.62 -4.01
CA GLY A 38 -0.05 -3.88 -2.93
C GLY A 38 -0.39 -4.51 -1.61
N ARG A 39 -0.19 -3.76 -0.54
CA ARG A 39 -0.55 -4.23 0.79
C ARG A 39 -1.15 -3.13 1.62
N LEU A 40 -1.99 -3.56 2.56
CA LEU A 40 -2.64 -2.68 3.53
C LEU A 40 -2.09 -3.03 4.92
N ILE A 41 -1.66 -2.02 5.64
CA ILE A 41 -1.16 -2.19 7.01
C ILE A 41 -2.01 -1.33 7.94
N ASP A 42 -2.69 -1.96 8.90
CA ASP A 42 -3.48 -1.27 9.89
C ASP A 42 -2.71 -1.19 11.21
N LEU A 43 -2.62 0.01 11.75
CA LEU A 43 -1.86 0.30 12.96
C LEU A 43 -2.72 1.05 13.98
N GLU A 44 -2.40 0.88 15.25
CA GLU A 44 -2.88 1.78 16.30
C GLU A 44 -1.68 2.56 16.81
N VAL A 45 -1.77 3.88 16.80
CA VAL A 45 -0.69 4.79 17.17
C VAL A 45 -1.22 5.82 18.15
N GLU A 46 -0.47 6.04 19.22
CA GLU A 46 -0.83 7.04 20.23
C GLU A 46 -0.47 8.44 19.74
N GLY A 47 -1.24 9.42 20.19
CA GLY A 47 -0.99 10.82 19.92
C GLY A 47 -2.12 11.48 19.13
N SER A 48 -1.94 12.77 18.86
CA SER A 48 -2.86 13.53 18.03
C SER A 48 -2.77 13.07 16.56
N PRO A 49 -3.74 13.45 15.71
CA PRO A 49 -3.67 13.11 14.29
C PRO A 49 -2.36 13.55 13.64
N ASP A 50 -1.87 14.74 13.94
CA ASP A 50 -0.61 15.23 13.37
C ASP A 50 0.60 14.41 13.84
N GLU A 51 0.64 14.08 15.13
CA GLU A 51 1.70 13.26 15.71
C GLU A 51 1.66 11.85 15.13
N ALA A 52 0.47 11.26 15.00
CA ALA A 52 0.31 9.94 14.45
C ALA A 52 0.79 9.89 12.99
N ARG A 53 0.42 10.89 12.18
CA ARG A 53 0.85 10.98 10.79
C ARG A 53 2.38 11.06 10.68
N THR A 54 3.00 11.89 11.49
CA THR A 54 4.46 12.06 11.50
C THR A 54 5.16 10.75 11.87
N LYS A 55 4.67 10.07 12.90
CA LYS A 55 5.24 8.80 13.33
C LYS A 55 5.09 7.72 12.27
N VAL A 56 3.92 7.62 11.66
CA VAL A 56 3.65 6.61 10.64
C VAL A 56 4.46 6.88 9.37
N ASP A 57 4.61 8.14 8.99
CA ASP A 57 5.46 8.49 7.86
C ASP A 57 6.90 8.03 8.08
N GLU A 58 7.43 8.22 9.28
CA GLU A 58 8.75 7.73 9.65
C GLU A 58 8.82 6.20 9.59
N MET A 59 7.78 5.52 10.09
CA MET A 59 7.70 4.05 10.00
C MET A 59 7.73 3.57 8.56
N CYS A 60 7.02 4.26 7.67
CA CYS A 60 7.00 3.91 6.25
C CYS A 60 8.40 4.01 5.64
N HIS A 61 9.13 5.07 5.94
CA HIS A 61 10.48 5.27 5.43
C HIS A 61 11.47 4.24 5.97
N LYS A 62 11.29 3.80 7.21
CA LYS A 62 12.24 2.90 7.87
C LYS A 62 11.93 1.43 7.65
N LEU A 63 10.65 1.06 7.50
CA LEU A 63 10.27 -0.35 7.49
C LEU A 63 9.10 -0.69 6.56
N LEU A 64 8.02 0.08 6.57
CA LEU A 64 6.75 -0.36 6.01
C LEU A 64 6.71 -0.33 4.49
N ALA A 65 7.50 0.53 3.86
CA ALA A 65 7.56 0.66 2.41
C ALA A 65 9.00 0.79 1.96
N ASN A 66 9.28 0.32 0.75
CA ASN A 66 10.57 0.55 0.11
C ASN A 66 10.45 1.78 -0.78
N PRO A 67 10.99 2.94 -0.37
CA PRO A 67 10.75 4.19 -1.09
C PRO A 67 11.34 4.22 -2.51
N LEU A 68 12.24 3.30 -2.83
CA LEU A 68 12.83 3.22 -4.17
C LEU A 68 11.85 2.63 -5.19
N ILE A 69 11.02 1.70 -4.76
CA ILE A 69 10.13 0.94 -5.66
C ILE A 69 8.65 1.01 -5.28
N GLU A 70 8.32 1.58 -4.13
CA GLU A 70 6.95 1.64 -3.63
C GLU A 70 6.53 3.06 -3.30
N SER A 71 5.24 3.32 -3.47
CA SER A 71 4.59 4.52 -2.95
C SER A 71 3.63 4.11 -1.85
N TYR A 72 3.27 5.06 -0.98
CA TYR A 72 2.32 4.76 0.09
C TYR A 72 1.39 5.95 0.34
N GLU A 73 0.23 5.63 0.90
CA GLU A 73 -0.74 6.60 1.36
C GLU A 73 -1.06 6.31 2.81
N ILE A 74 -1.22 7.36 3.61
CA ILE A 74 -1.56 7.26 5.01
C ILE A 74 -2.99 7.75 5.20
N GLU A 75 -3.85 6.91 5.76
CA GLU A 75 -5.22 7.27 6.10
C GLU A 75 -5.39 7.26 7.61
N LEU A 76 -5.86 8.36 8.17
CA LEU A 76 -6.16 8.47 9.59
C LEU A 76 -7.65 8.22 9.78
N HIS A 77 -7.99 7.36 10.74
CA HIS A 77 -9.37 7.04 11.05
C HIS A 77 -9.73 7.54 12.44
N ASP A 78 -10.81 8.27 12.53
CA ASP A 78 -11.35 8.67 13.83
C ASP A 78 -11.96 7.43 14.50
N ALA A 79 -11.69 7.33 15.80
CA ALA A 79 -12.18 6.20 16.60
C ALA A 79 -13.69 6.23 16.78
#